data_5daa44ec79d52797720789670e27c191
#
_entry.id   5daa44ec79d52797720789670e27c191
#
_cell.length_a   1.000
_cell.length_b   1.000
_cell.length_c   1.000
_cell.angle_alpha   90.00
_cell.angle_beta   90.00
_cell.angle_gamma   90.00
#
_symmetry.space_group_name_H-M   'P 1'
#
loop_
_entity.id
_entity.type
_entity.pdbx_description
1 polymer ?
#
loop_
_entity_poly.entity_id
_entity_poly.type
_entity_poly.pdbx_seq_one_letter_code
_entity_poly.pdbx_strand_id
1 'polypeptide(L)'
;EDGKQVLAFAEETNYEFPDIDHIGRVVARENFNFRHIDMVLALPLVDVKAVAEKGFKVVVDAVNSVGGTAIPELLRRMGCEVIELNCYPNGQFAHNPEPLPENLTEISQVIVREKADLGVVVDPDVDRLALVCENGVMFGEEYTLVSIADYVLSKVGGNTVSNLSSSRALRDVTSWHGGNYYASAVGEVNVVAKMKEVNAVIGGEGNGGVIYPELHYGRDALVGVGLFLTHLAKSGKTMTELRATYPAYFSSKNK
;
A
#
# COMPACT_ATOMS: atom_id res chain seq x y z
N GLU A 1 21.73 7.30 -8.43
CA GLU A 1 23.07 7.96 -8.49
C GLU A 1 23.35 8.73 -7.20
N ASP A 2 22.40 9.51 -6.70
CA ASP A 2 22.56 10.32 -5.47
C ASP A 2 22.82 9.44 -4.23
N GLY A 3 22.12 8.28 -4.11
CA GLY A 3 22.36 7.34 -3.04
C GLY A 3 23.80 6.78 -2.98
N LYS A 4 24.45 6.61 -4.15
CA LYS A 4 25.85 6.20 -4.20
C LYS A 4 26.79 7.30 -3.71
N GLN A 5 26.46 8.57 -4.00
CA GLN A 5 27.22 9.70 -3.49
C GLN A 5 27.10 9.82 -1.97
N VAL A 6 25.87 9.68 -1.43
CA VAL A 6 25.63 9.68 0.01
C VAL A 6 26.42 8.56 0.70
N LEU A 7 26.41 7.35 0.12
CA LEU A 7 27.20 6.23 0.66
C LEU A 7 28.71 6.51 0.61
N ALA A 8 29.21 7.08 -0.50
CA ALA A 8 30.61 7.45 -0.61
C ALA A 8 31.01 8.47 0.47
N PHE A 9 30.18 9.50 0.71
CA PHE A 9 30.41 10.44 1.81
C PHE A 9 30.36 9.75 3.18
N ALA A 10 29.45 8.81 3.41
CA ALA A 10 29.36 8.10 4.68
C ALA A 10 30.57 7.18 4.94
N GLU A 11 31.22 6.69 3.90
CA GLU A 11 32.41 5.85 3.97
C GLU A 11 33.71 6.65 4.10
N GLU A 12 33.71 7.95 3.82
CA GLU A 12 34.85 8.83 4.06
C GLU A 12 35.12 8.92 5.56
N THR A 13 36.37 8.76 5.93
CA THR A 13 36.81 8.79 7.34
C THR A 13 37.32 10.15 7.80
N ASN A 14 37.51 11.11 6.88
CA ASN A 14 38.05 12.43 7.15
C ASN A 14 36.92 13.50 7.11
N TYR A 15 36.08 13.50 8.14
CA TYR A 15 35.08 14.57 8.31
C TYR A 15 35.69 15.73 9.08
N GLU A 16 35.54 16.94 8.54
CA GLU A 16 35.70 18.17 9.30
C GLU A 16 34.35 18.56 9.89
N PHE A 17 34.17 18.34 11.19
CA PHE A 17 32.97 18.82 11.87
C PHE A 17 33.08 20.32 12.15
N PRO A 18 32.00 21.11 11.89
CA PRO A 18 32.01 22.50 12.29
C PRO A 18 32.08 22.65 13.80
N ASP A 19 32.59 23.79 14.28
CA ASP A 19 32.48 24.14 15.68
C ASP A 19 31.00 24.37 16.08
N ILE A 20 30.74 24.49 17.40
CA ILE A 20 29.39 24.59 17.94
C ILE A 20 28.62 25.81 17.43
N ASP A 21 29.30 26.89 17.04
CA ASP A 21 28.68 28.12 16.57
C ASP A 21 28.25 28.03 15.10
N HIS A 22 28.76 27.03 14.37
CA HIS A 22 28.49 26.76 12.95
C HIS A 22 27.61 25.53 12.71
N ILE A 23 27.01 24.97 13.77
CA ILE A 23 26.04 23.89 13.61
C ILE A 23 24.80 24.42 12.86
N GLY A 24 24.33 23.61 11.90
CA GLY A 24 23.14 23.93 11.11
C GLY A 24 21.88 24.13 11.97
N ARG A 25 20.96 24.93 11.47
CA ARG A 25 19.68 25.23 12.15
C ARG A 25 18.52 24.69 11.33
N VAL A 26 17.46 24.28 12.04
CA VAL A 26 16.19 23.97 11.37
C VAL A 26 15.57 25.28 10.86
N VAL A 27 15.52 25.45 9.54
CA VAL A 27 15.03 26.69 8.90
C VAL A 27 13.54 26.61 8.52
N ALA A 28 13.00 25.40 8.34
CA ALA A 28 11.59 25.17 8.05
C ALA A 28 11.15 23.79 8.53
N ARG A 29 9.88 23.64 8.83
CA ARG A 29 9.21 22.35 9.06
C ARG A 29 7.91 22.37 8.29
N GLU A 30 7.69 21.37 7.47
CA GLU A 30 6.46 21.21 6.69
C GLU A 30 5.96 19.77 6.82
N ASN A 31 4.63 19.60 6.97
CA ASN A 31 4.00 18.28 6.98
C ASN A 31 3.52 17.95 5.57
N PHE A 32 4.26 17.10 4.87
CA PHE A 32 3.95 16.67 3.52
C PHE A 32 2.84 15.60 3.45
N ASN A 33 2.39 15.02 4.55
CA ASN A 33 1.35 13.99 4.54
C ASN A 33 0.06 14.49 3.89
N PHE A 34 -0.39 15.70 4.24
CA PHE A 34 -1.62 16.25 3.64
C PHE A 34 -1.47 16.52 2.15
N ARG A 35 -0.31 17.02 1.73
CA ARG A 35 -0.01 17.21 0.31
C ARG A 35 -0.01 15.89 -0.45
N HIS A 36 0.55 14.83 0.13
CA HIS A 36 0.55 13.51 -0.47
C HIS A 36 -0.88 12.96 -0.60
N ILE A 37 -1.69 13.09 0.46
CA ILE A 37 -3.12 12.74 0.43
C ILE A 37 -3.85 13.51 -0.68
N ASP A 38 -3.62 14.83 -0.82
CA ASP A 38 -4.20 15.63 -1.90
C ASP A 38 -3.84 15.07 -3.27
N MET A 39 -2.58 14.67 -3.48
CA MET A 39 -2.12 14.06 -4.73
C MET A 39 -2.81 12.72 -5.00
N VAL A 40 -2.96 11.85 -3.99
CA VAL A 40 -3.66 10.57 -4.12
C VAL A 40 -5.13 10.80 -4.50
N LEU A 41 -5.82 11.72 -3.80
CA LEU A 41 -7.24 12.02 -4.05
C LEU A 41 -7.47 12.68 -5.41
N ALA A 42 -6.46 13.33 -5.98
CA ALA A 42 -6.51 13.95 -7.31
C ALA A 42 -6.25 12.98 -8.48
N LEU A 43 -5.84 11.74 -8.19
CA LEU A 43 -5.57 10.75 -9.24
C LEU A 43 -6.84 10.44 -10.05
N PRO A 44 -6.75 10.35 -11.39
CA PRO A 44 -7.94 10.11 -12.24
C PRO A 44 -8.69 8.81 -11.94
N LEU A 45 -7.99 7.80 -11.40
CA LEU A 45 -8.59 6.51 -11.05
C LEU A 45 -9.08 6.43 -9.59
N VAL A 46 -8.88 7.46 -8.77
CA VAL A 46 -9.44 7.56 -7.41
C VAL A 46 -10.75 8.32 -7.47
N ASP A 47 -11.86 7.63 -7.21
CA ASP A 47 -13.21 8.19 -7.25
C ASP A 47 -13.77 8.37 -5.83
N VAL A 48 -13.40 9.51 -5.25
CA VAL A 48 -13.81 9.89 -3.88
C VAL A 48 -15.34 9.87 -3.75
N LYS A 49 -16.06 10.31 -4.79
CA LYS A 49 -17.53 10.35 -4.76
C LYS A 49 -18.13 8.95 -4.67
N ALA A 50 -17.64 8.00 -5.48
CA ALA A 50 -18.12 6.63 -5.46
C ALA A 50 -17.87 5.96 -4.10
N VAL A 51 -16.73 6.23 -3.45
CA VAL A 51 -16.41 5.73 -2.11
C VAL A 51 -17.30 6.36 -1.06
N ALA A 52 -17.49 7.68 -1.09
CA ALA A 52 -18.33 8.40 -0.14
C ALA A 52 -19.83 7.97 -0.24
N GLU A 53 -20.34 7.69 -1.46
CA GLU A 53 -21.70 7.19 -1.66
C GLU A 53 -21.90 5.79 -1.05
N LYS A 54 -20.85 4.98 -0.92
CA LYS A 54 -20.90 3.68 -0.22
C LYS A 54 -20.87 3.84 1.30
N GLY A 55 -20.16 4.84 1.80
CA GLY A 55 -20.05 5.10 3.24
C GLY A 55 -19.40 3.95 4.00
N PHE A 56 -18.31 3.38 3.48
CA PHE A 56 -17.64 2.25 4.10
C PHE A 56 -17.23 2.53 5.55
N LYS A 57 -17.46 1.56 6.41
CA LYS A 57 -16.95 1.52 7.77
C LYS A 57 -15.63 0.72 7.79
N VAL A 58 -14.54 1.40 8.11
CA VAL A 58 -13.18 0.87 7.97
C VAL A 58 -12.48 0.85 9.32
N VAL A 59 -11.92 -0.30 9.70
CA VAL A 59 -10.99 -0.40 10.83
C VAL A 59 -9.58 -0.21 10.31
N VAL A 60 -8.81 0.69 10.94
CA VAL A 60 -7.41 0.96 10.60
C VAL A 60 -6.50 0.46 11.69
N ASP A 61 -5.52 -0.35 11.36
CA ASP A 61 -4.40 -0.67 12.25
C ASP A 61 -3.09 -0.18 11.63
N ALA A 62 -2.48 0.79 12.27
CA ALA A 62 -1.24 1.44 11.83
C ALA A 62 -0.05 1.12 12.77
N VAL A 63 -0.15 0.09 13.58
CA VAL A 63 0.90 -0.43 14.48
C VAL A 63 1.59 0.67 15.32
N ASN A 64 0.85 1.73 15.68
CA ASN A 64 1.35 2.93 16.37
C ASN A 64 2.50 3.64 15.61
N SER A 65 2.43 3.64 14.28
CA SER A 65 3.37 4.28 13.38
C SER A 65 2.80 5.55 12.73
N VAL A 66 3.53 6.11 11.78
CA VAL A 66 3.12 7.30 11.02
C VAL A 66 1.82 7.10 10.23
N GLY A 67 1.50 5.86 9.88
CA GLY A 67 0.24 5.47 9.23
C GLY A 67 -0.99 5.86 10.04
N GLY A 68 -0.89 5.92 11.38
CA GLY A 68 -1.98 6.33 12.26
C GLY A 68 -2.46 7.78 12.06
N THR A 69 -1.64 8.62 11.44
CA THR A 69 -2.05 9.98 11.05
C THR A 69 -2.54 10.02 9.59
N ALA A 70 -1.83 9.35 8.68
CA ALA A 70 -2.06 9.49 7.25
C ALA A 70 -3.29 8.70 6.76
N ILE A 71 -3.43 7.44 7.16
CA ILE A 71 -4.50 6.56 6.68
C ILE A 71 -5.89 6.99 7.17
N PRO A 72 -6.11 7.29 8.48
CA PRO A 72 -7.40 7.79 8.95
C PRO A 72 -7.83 9.08 8.25
N GLU A 73 -6.90 10.01 8.02
CA GLU A 73 -7.19 11.27 7.32
C GLU A 73 -7.60 11.02 5.86
N LEU A 74 -6.86 10.18 5.12
CA LEU A 74 -7.22 9.80 3.76
C LEU A 74 -8.63 9.21 3.70
N LEU A 75 -8.93 8.25 4.56
CA LEU A 75 -10.23 7.57 4.60
C LEU A 75 -11.39 8.53 4.92
N ARG A 76 -11.21 9.43 5.89
CA ARG A 76 -12.22 10.44 6.22
C ARG A 76 -12.49 11.38 5.05
N ARG A 77 -11.45 11.78 4.33
CA ARG A 77 -11.62 12.59 3.11
C ARG A 77 -12.28 11.84 1.97
N MET A 78 -12.19 10.52 1.96
CA MET A 78 -12.93 9.65 1.04
C MET A 78 -14.37 9.37 1.50
N GLY A 79 -14.80 9.92 2.65
CA GLY A 79 -16.16 9.77 3.18
C GLY A 79 -16.40 8.46 3.95
N CYS A 80 -15.36 7.80 4.43
CA CYS A 80 -15.48 6.58 5.23
C CYS A 80 -15.71 6.90 6.72
N GLU A 81 -16.47 6.03 7.41
CA GLU A 81 -16.46 5.92 8.87
C GLU A 81 -15.19 5.16 9.29
N VAL A 82 -14.40 5.74 10.20
CA VAL A 82 -13.10 5.19 10.58
C VAL A 82 -13.06 4.79 12.04
N ILE A 83 -12.71 3.54 12.31
CA ILE A 83 -12.36 3.03 13.64
C ILE A 83 -10.84 2.88 13.69
N GLU A 84 -10.22 3.63 14.60
CA GLU A 84 -8.78 3.63 14.78
C GLU A 84 -8.35 2.57 15.79
N LEU A 85 -7.47 1.68 15.39
CA LEU A 85 -6.78 0.70 16.20
C LEU A 85 -5.27 0.93 16.05
N ASN A 86 -4.54 1.04 17.15
CA ASN A 86 -3.08 1.25 17.13
C ASN A 86 -2.64 2.42 16.22
N CYS A 87 -3.36 3.56 16.26
CA CYS A 87 -3.12 4.72 15.43
C CYS A 87 -2.41 5.88 16.14
N TYR A 88 -1.88 5.66 17.36
CA TYR A 88 -1.12 6.69 18.06
C TYR A 88 0.39 6.58 17.74
N PRO A 89 0.97 7.52 16.97
CA PRO A 89 2.32 7.37 16.41
C PRO A 89 3.43 7.65 17.46
N ASN A 90 3.51 6.81 18.48
CA ASN A 90 4.51 6.90 19.54
C ASN A 90 5.75 6.03 19.30
N GLY A 91 5.77 5.23 18.22
CA GLY A 91 6.84 4.32 17.89
C GLY A 91 6.92 3.06 18.76
N GLN A 92 5.94 2.86 19.66
CA GLN A 92 5.81 1.63 20.44
C GLN A 92 4.81 0.71 19.73
N PHE A 93 5.33 -0.18 18.91
CA PHE A 93 4.50 -1.07 18.11
C PHE A 93 3.65 -1.98 19.01
N ALA A 94 2.34 -1.98 18.76
CA ALA A 94 1.39 -2.75 19.54
C ALA A 94 1.53 -4.26 19.31
N HIS A 95 1.99 -4.65 18.15
CA HIS A 95 2.29 -6.04 17.76
C HIS A 95 3.51 -6.05 16.82
N ASN A 96 3.94 -7.22 16.38
CA ASN A 96 4.97 -7.32 15.35
C ASN A 96 4.51 -6.53 14.10
N PRO A 97 5.32 -5.56 13.60
CA PRO A 97 4.89 -4.68 12.52
C PRO A 97 4.75 -5.33 11.14
N GLU A 98 5.20 -6.58 10.99
CA GLU A 98 4.93 -7.36 9.78
C GLU A 98 3.42 -7.64 9.67
N PRO A 99 2.74 -7.23 8.58
CA PRO A 99 1.29 -7.38 8.44
C PRO A 99 0.90 -8.82 8.03
N LEU A 100 1.31 -9.79 8.84
CA LEU A 100 1.03 -11.21 8.67
C LEU A 100 -0.21 -11.64 9.49
N PRO A 101 -0.94 -12.68 9.08
CA PRO A 101 -2.17 -13.11 9.74
C PRO A 101 -2.01 -13.35 11.24
N GLU A 102 -0.89 -13.93 11.68
CA GLU A 102 -0.59 -14.20 13.10
C GLU A 102 -0.47 -12.92 13.94
N ASN A 103 -0.12 -11.80 13.35
CA ASN A 103 0.04 -10.50 14.01
C ASN A 103 -1.26 -9.67 13.99
N LEU A 104 -2.26 -10.05 13.20
CA LEU A 104 -3.45 -9.25 12.90
C LEU A 104 -4.75 -9.81 13.51
N THR A 105 -4.63 -10.55 14.62
CA THR A 105 -5.79 -11.17 15.26
C THR A 105 -6.74 -10.15 15.90
N GLU A 106 -6.23 -9.05 16.43
CA GLU A 106 -7.03 -8.02 17.08
C GLU A 106 -7.92 -7.30 16.07
N ILE A 107 -7.36 -6.81 14.95
CA ILE A 107 -8.16 -6.14 13.92
C ILE A 107 -9.23 -7.06 13.33
N SER A 108 -8.92 -8.36 13.13
CA SER A 108 -9.89 -9.36 12.67
C SER A 108 -11.10 -9.46 13.59
N GLN A 109 -10.89 -9.44 14.91
CA GLN A 109 -11.95 -9.47 15.90
C GLN A 109 -12.74 -8.15 15.94
N VAL A 110 -12.05 -7.02 15.84
CA VAL A 110 -12.68 -5.69 15.85
C VAL A 110 -13.60 -5.52 14.65
N ILE A 111 -13.17 -5.92 13.44
CA ILE A 111 -13.99 -5.84 12.22
C ILE A 111 -15.33 -6.57 12.42
N VAL A 112 -15.30 -7.80 12.91
CA VAL A 112 -16.51 -8.60 13.12
C VAL A 112 -17.39 -7.99 14.21
N ARG A 113 -16.80 -7.57 15.34
CA ARG A 113 -17.53 -6.96 16.46
C ARG A 113 -18.22 -5.66 16.05
N GLU A 114 -17.53 -4.80 15.34
CA GLU A 114 -18.01 -3.48 14.91
C GLU A 114 -18.85 -3.53 13.63
N LYS A 115 -18.94 -4.72 13.00
CA LYS A 115 -19.58 -4.92 11.69
C LYS A 115 -19.02 -3.97 10.64
N ALA A 116 -17.71 -3.82 10.59
CA ALA A 116 -17.03 -3.00 9.61
C ALA A 116 -16.98 -3.71 8.24
N ASP A 117 -16.96 -2.93 7.18
CA ASP A 117 -16.90 -3.46 5.81
C ASP A 117 -15.53 -4.03 5.47
N LEU A 118 -14.47 -3.46 6.07
CA LEU A 118 -13.10 -3.93 5.86
C LEU A 118 -12.13 -3.41 6.94
N GLY A 119 -10.96 -4.02 6.96
CA GLY A 119 -9.78 -3.53 7.68
C GLY A 119 -8.67 -3.10 6.73
N VAL A 120 -8.00 -2.02 7.09
CA VAL A 120 -6.80 -1.49 6.45
C VAL A 120 -5.66 -1.58 7.45
N VAL A 121 -4.60 -2.29 7.10
CA VAL A 121 -3.40 -2.45 7.91
C VAL A 121 -2.19 -1.96 7.14
N VAL A 122 -1.35 -1.18 7.78
CA VAL A 122 -0.10 -0.69 7.21
C VAL A 122 1.08 -0.97 8.12
N ASP A 123 2.24 -1.13 7.53
CA ASP A 123 3.51 -1.26 8.25
C ASP A 123 4.08 0.11 8.69
N PRO A 124 5.22 0.15 9.40
CA PRO A 124 5.67 1.38 10.06
C PRO A 124 5.97 2.56 9.14
N ASP A 125 6.43 2.34 7.93
CA ASP A 125 6.77 3.37 6.94
C ASP A 125 5.71 3.51 5.83
N VAL A 126 4.58 2.77 5.97
CA VAL A 126 3.36 2.90 5.15
C VAL A 126 3.59 2.57 3.68
N ASP A 127 4.52 1.66 3.41
CA ASP A 127 4.81 1.20 2.05
C ASP A 127 4.10 -0.12 1.70
N ARG A 128 3.61 -0.87 2.72
CA ARG A 128 2.84 -2.12 2.56
C ARG A 128 1.41 -1.98 3.06
N LEU A 129 0.48 -2.50 2.27
CA LEU A 129 -0.95 -2.51 2.55
C LEU A 129 -1.45 -3.95 2.67
N ALA A 130 -1.94 -4.31 3.84
CA ALA A 130 -2.72 -5.53 4.02
C ALA A 130 -4.19 -5.19 4.26
N LEU A 131 -5.06 -6.04 3.75
CA LEU A 131 -6.51 -5.86 3.81
C LEU A 131 -7.16 -7.03 4.55
N VAL A 132 -8.17 -6.73 5.35
CA VAL A 132 -8.96 -7.71 6.10
C VAL A 132 -10.43 -7.61 5.66
N CYS A 133 -11.04 -8.75 5.38
CA CYS A 133 -12.43 -8.81 4.93
C CYS A 133 -13.40 -8.56 6.09
N GLU A 134 -14.66 -8.29 5.75
CA GLU A 134 -15.78 -8.05 6.68
C GLU A 134 -16.01 -9.23 7.66
N ASN A 135 -15.59 -10.42 7.30
CA ASN A 135 -15.68 -11.60 8.16
C ASN A 135 -14.43 -11.84 9.04
N GLY A 136 -13.47 -10.88 9.05
CA GLY A 136 -12.23 -10.97 9.81
C GLY A 136 -11.13 -11.83 9.16
N VAL A 137 -11.36 -12.38 7.97
CA VAL A 137 -10.36 -13.18 7.23
C VAL A 137 -9.48 -12.23 6.40
N MET A 138 -8.19 -12.52 6.34
CA MET A 138 -7.25 -11.76 5.50
C MET A 138 -7.65 -11.84 4.03
N PHE A 139 -7.63 -10.71 3.33
CA PHE A 139 -7.83 -10.64 1.87
C PHE A 139 -6.70 -11.37 1.14
N GLY A 140 -5.52 -11.38 1.74
CA GLY A 140 -4.30 -12.02 1.28
C GLY A 140 -3.29 -10.99 0.77
N GLU A 141 -2.03 -11.09 1.23
CA GLU A 141 -0.99 -10.08 1.00
C GLU A 141 -0.85 -9.68 -0.47
N GLU A 142 -0.66 -10.65 -1.35
CA GLU A 142 -0.46 -10.40 -2.78
C GLU A 142 -1.74 -9.98 -3.51
N TYR A 143 -2.92 -10.33 -2.97
CA TYR A 143 -4.20 -9.99 -3.58
C TYR A 143 -4.55 -8.52 -3.45
N THR A 144 -3.89 -7.79 -2.56
CA THR A 144 -3.90 -6.32 -2.56
C THR A 144 -3.47 -5.79 -3.92
N LEU A 145 -2.27 -6.15 -4.37
CA LEU A 145 -1.77 -5.74 -5.68
C LEU A 145 -2.63 -6.30 -6.83
N VAL A 146 -3.04 -7.57 -6.75
CA VAL A 146 -3.83 -8.24 -7.79
C VAL A 146 -5.16 -7.52 -8.04
N SER A 147 -5.89 -7.16 -6.97
CA SER A 147 -7.19 -6.51 -7.12
C SER A 147 -7.08 -5.06 -7.58
N ILE A 148 -6.06 -4.35 -7.13
CA ILE A 148 -5.80 -2.99 -7.61
C ILE A 148 -5.38 -3.01 -9.08
N ALA A 149 -4.56 -3.97 -9.48
CA ALA A 149 -4.16 -4.15 -10.88
C ALA A 149 -5.34 -4.50 -11.79
N ASP A 150 -6.27 -5.34 -11.33
CA ASP A 150 -7.51 -5.63 -12.06
C ASP A 150 -8.29 -4.34 -12.36
N TYR A 151 -8.45 -3.49 -11.35
CA TYR A 151 -9.11 -2.20 -11.50
C TYR A 151 -8.38 -1.28 -12.48
N VAL A 152 -7.07 -1.08 -12.30
CA VAL A 152 -6.27 -0.20 -13.15
C VAL A 152 -6.29 -0.70 -14.60
N LEU A 153 -6.04 -1.98 -14.83
CA LEU A 153 -6.03 -2.59 -16.15
C LEU A 153 -7.40 -2.50 -16.85
N SER A 154 -8.50 -2.59 -16.10
CA SER A 154 -9.84 -2.41 -16.64
C SER A 154 -10.11 -1.00 -17.19
N LYS A 155 -9.30 0.00 -16.80
CA LYS A 155 -9.44 1.41 -17.20
C LYS A 155 -8.44 1.84 -18.28
N VAL A 156 -7.19 1.41 -18.14
CA VAL A 156 -6.11 1.90 -19.02
C VAL A 156 -5.43 0.80 -19.81
N GLY A 157 -5.66 -0.47 -19.48
CA GLY A 157 -4.89 -1.57 -20.04
C GLY A 157 -3.40 -1.47 -19.71
N GLY A 158 -2.57 -2.34 -20.29
CA GLY A 158 -1.11 -2.21 -20.19
C GLY A 158 -0.40 -3.37 -19.52
N ASN A 159 0.88 -3.17 -19.23
CA ASN A 159 1.75 -4.17 -18.64
C ASN A 159 1.79 -4.07 -17.10
N THR A 160 2.07 -5.19 -16.45
CA THR A 160 2.27 -5.24 -15.00
C THR A 160 3.61 -5.90 -14.65
N VAL A 161 4.11 -5.58 -13.45
CA VAL A 161 5.33 -6.18 -12.90
C VAL A 161 5.12 -6.58 -11.46
N SER A 162 5.56 -7.78 -11.07
CA SER A 162 5.81 -8.11 -9.67
C SER A 162 7.12 -8.87 -9.49
N ASN A 163 7.57 -8.98 -8.24
CA ASN A 163 8.76 -9.78 -7.94
C ASN A 163 8.48 -11.29 -7.99
N LEU A 164 9.53 -12.09 -8.04
CA LEU A 164 9.46 -13.55 -8.12
C LEU A 164 8.93 -14.23 -6.84
N SER A 165 8.77 -13.50 -5.74
CA SER A 165 8.15 -14.05 -4.53
C SER A 165 6.62 -13.89 -4.51
N SER A 166 6.02 -13.48 -5.62
CA SER A 166 4.57 -13.40 -5.83
C SER A 166 4.04 -14.67 -6.52
N SER A 167 2.73 -14.94 -6.34
CA SER A 167 2.08 -16.03 -7.09
C SER A 167 1.83 -15.63 -8.56
N ARG A 168 1.13 -16.51 -9.28
CA ARG A 168 0.73 -16.23 -10.66
C ARG A 168 -0.54 -15.40 -10.79
N ALA A 169 -1.18 -15.01 -9.68
CA ALA A 169 -2.47 -14.33 -9.73
C ALA A 169 -2.42 -13.01 -10.52
N LEU A 170 -1.37 -12.20 -10.32
CA LEU A 170 -1.20 -10.95 -11.08
C LEU A 170 -1.03 -11.23 -12.58
N ARG A 171 -0.26 -12.25 -12.95
CA ARG A 171 -0.09 -12.64 -14.36
C ARG A 171 -1.43 -13.00 -15.01
N ASP A 172 -2.24 -13.79 -14.30
CA ASP A 172 -3.52 -14.25 -14.84
C ASP A 172 -4.48 -13.07 -15.02
N VAL A 173 -4.58 -12.18 -14.02
CA VAL A 173 -5.38 -10.95 -14.10
C VAL A 173 -4.88 -10.03 -15.22
N THR A 174 -3.57 -9.88 -15.38
CA THR A 174 -3.01 -9.10 -16.49
C THR A 174 -3.43 -9.66 -17.83
N SER A 175 -3.41 -10.98 -17.97
CA SER A 175 -3.84 -11.68 -19.20
C SER A 175 -5.33 -11.50 -19.48
N TRP A 176 -6.19 -11.43 -18.45
CA TRP A 176 -7.63 -11.16 -18.64
C TRP A 176 -7.88 -9.81 -19.34
N HIS A 177 -7.02 -8.84 -19.12
CA HIS A 177 -7.09 -7.51 -19.74
C HIS A 177 -6.23 -7.37 -21.01
N GLY A 178 -5.67 -8.48 -21.52
CA GLY A 178 -4.86 -8.48 -22.74
C GLY A 178 -3.47 -7.83 -22.58
N GLY A 179 -3.03 -7.58 -21.36
CA GLY A 179 -1.71 -7.04 -21.03
C GLY A 179 -0.62 -8.11 -20.92
N ASN A 180 0.62 -7.66 -20.76
CA ASN A 180 1.77 -8.54 -20.51
C ASN A 180 2.25 -8.41 -19.06
N TYR A 181 2.45 -9.54 -18.42
CA TYR A 181 3.05 -9.62 -17.10
C TYR A 181 4.55 -9.89 -17.20
N TYR A 182 5.33 -9.19 -16.39
CA TYR A 182 6.78 -9.39 -16.25
C TYR A 182 7.15 -9.62 -14.79
N ALA A 183 8.07 -10.55 -14.58
CA ALA A 183 8.64 -10.81 -13.26
C ALA A 183 9.99 -10.11 -13.10
N SER A 184 10.30 -9.63 -11.90
CA SER A 184 11.63 -9.10 -11.54
C SER A 184 12.26 -9.92 -10.41
N ALA A 185 13.54 -9.72 -10.18
CA ALA A 185 14.16 -10.17 -8.93
C ALA A 185 13.47 -9.51 -7.72
N VAL A 186 13.61 -10.13 -6.55
CA VAL A 186 13.08 -9.60 -5.29
C VAL A 186 13.78 -8.28 -4.94
N GLY A 187 13.01 -7.36 -4.37
CA GLY A 187 13.44 -6.01 -4.00
C GLY A 187 12.84 -4.93 -4.90
N GLU A 188 12.32 -3.89 -4.27
CA GLU A 188 11.61 -2.79 -4.92
C GLU A 188 12.38 -2.16 -6.08
N VAL A 189 13.70 -1.94 -5.92
CA VAL A 189 14.57 -1.36 -6.95
C VAL A 189 14.51 -2.18 -8.25
N ASN A 190 14.46 -3.51 -8.15
CA ASN A 190 14.38 -4.40 -9.30
C ASN A 190 13.00 -4.34 -9.96
N VAL A 191 11.94 -4.25 -9.14
CA VAL A 191 10.55 -4.08 -9.63
C VAL A 191 10.45 -2.77 -10.41
N VAL A 192 10.91 -1.65 -9.81
CA VAL A 192 10.86 -0.32 -10.43
C VAL A 192 11.67 -0.27 -11.74
N ALA A 193 12.88 -0.85 -11.76
CA ALA A 193 13.70 -0.90 -12.96
C ALA A 193 12.95 -1.64 -14.09
N LYS A 194 12.35 -2.80 -13.77
CA LYS A 194 11.56 -3.56 -14.74
C LYS A 194 10.29 -2.82 -15.17
N MET A 195 9.59 -2.16 -14.26
CA MET A 195 8.41 -1.34 -14.59
C MET A 195 8.74 -0.25 -15.62
N LYS A 196 9.85 0.46 -15.41
CA LYS A 196 10.33 1.49 -16.36
C LYS A 196 10.72 0.90 -17.71
N GLU A 197 11.40 -0.25 -17.71
CA GLU A 197 11.81 -0.95 -18.93
C GLU A 197 10.62 -1.35 -19.83
N VAL A 198 9.54 -1.84 -19.21
CA VAL A 198 8.38 -2.38 -19.92
C VAL A 198 7.19 -1.43 -19.97
N ASN A 199 7.34 -0.20 -19.49
CA ASN A 199 6.27 0.79 -19.36
C ASN A 199 5.04 0.20 -18.64
N ALA A 200 5.26 -0.44 -17.48
CA ALA A 200 4.18 -1.01 -16.71
C ALA A 200 3.30 0.08 -16.08
N VAL A 201 1.98 -0.10 -16.15
CA VAL A 201 1.00 0.85 -15.61
C VAL A 201 0.77 0.67 -14.11
N ILE A 202 1.11 -0.51 -13.59
CA ILE A 202 1.07 -0.84 -12.16
C ILE A 202 2.04 -1.98 -11.89
N GLY A 203 2.60 -2.01 -10.70
CA GLY A 203 3.45 -3.10 -10.23
C GLY A 203 3.54 -3.12 -8.72
N GLY A 204 4.39 -3.99 -8.20
CA GLY A 204 4.60 -4.09 -6.76
C GLY A 204 5.19 -5.42 -6.33
N GLU A 205 4.98 -5.74 -5.07
CA GLU A 205 5.49 -6.95 -4.46
C GLU A 205 4.36 -7.74 -3.79
N GLY A 206 4.53 -9.07 -3.70
CA GLY A 206 3.54 -9.96 -3.09
C GLY A 206 3.34 -9.79 -1.57
N ASN A 207 4.04 -8.84 -0.96
CA ASN A 207 3.94 -8.47 0.46
C ASN A 207 2.99 -7.28 0.74
N GLY A 208 2.17 -6.90 -0.24
CA GLY A 208 1.23 -5.77 -0.12
C GLY A 208 1.78 -4.43 -0.64
N GLY A 209 3.01 -4.40 -1.15
CA GLY A 209 3.59 -3.19 -1.76
C GLY A 209 2.99 -2.89 -3.13
N VAL A 210 2.40 -1.71 -3.29
CA VAL A 210 1.78 -1.24 -4.54
C VAL A 210 2.58 -0.08 -5.09
N ILE A 211 2.94 -0.14 -6.37
CA ILE A 211 3.65 0.93 -7.09
C ILE A 211 2.76 1.40 -8.24
N TYR A 212 2.34 2.65 -8.20
CA TYR A 212 1.51 3.26 -9.22
C TYR A 212 2.21 4.46 -9.88
N PRO A 213 2.77 4.30 -11.10
CA PRO A 213 3.64 5.28 -11.75
C PRO A 213 3.02 6.66 -11.98
N GLU A 214 1.69 6.75 -12.13
CA GLU A 214 0.99 8.04 -12.25
C GLU A 214 1.19 8.94 -11.01
N LEU A 215 1.46 8.35 -9.85
CA LEU A 215 1.83 9.09 -8.65
C LEU A 215 3.35 9.16 -8.49
N HIS A 216 4.00 8.01 -8.35
CA HIS A 216 5.46 7.88 -8.27
C HIS A 216 5.90 6.41 -8.36
N TYR A 217 7.21 6.17 -8.43
CA TYR A 217 7.82 4.83 -8.51
C TYR A 217 8.28 4.29 -7.14
N GLY A 218 7.57 4.58 -6.06
CA GLY A 218 7.77 3.96 -4.74
C GLY A 218 6.57 3.11 -4.36
N ARG A 219 6.76 2.13 -3.49
CA ARG A 219 5.63 1.42 -2.86
C ARG A 219 4.87 2.42 -1.98
N ASP A 220 3.54 2.36 -2.00
CA ASP A 220 2.70 3.36 -1.33
C ASP A 220 1.35 2.77 -0.95
N ALA A 221 1.12 2.64 0.36
CA ALA A 221 -0.13 2.13 0.87
C ALA A 221 -1.29 3.12 0.69
N LEU A 222 -1.04 4.45 0.68
CA LEU A 222 -2.10 5.45 0.51
C LEU A 222 -2.71 5.36 -0.88
N VAL A 223 -1.89 5.27 -1.93
CA VAL A 223 -2.40 5.08 -3.29
C VAL A 223 -3.10 3.74 -3.42
N GLY A 224 -2.56 2.71 -2.75
CA GLY A 224 -3.19 1.40 -2.65
C GLY A 224 -4.60 1.48 -2.08
N VAL A 225 -4.79 2.17 -0.96
CA VAL A 225 -6.11 2.39 -0.31
C VAL A 225 -7.05 3.14 -1.26
N GLY A 226 -6.60 4.23 -1.87
CA GLY A 226 -7.44 5.05 -2.77
C GLY A 226 -7.98 4.26 -3.96
N LEU A 227 -7.11 3.52 -4.64
CA LEU A 227 -7.47 2.68 -5.79
C LEU A 227 -8.33 1.48 -5.38
N PHE A 228 -7.98 0.81 -4.27
CA PHE A 228 -8.71 -0.35 -3.79
C PHE A 228 -10.14 -0.01 -3.38
N LEU A 229 -10.34 1.03 -2.56
CA LEU A 229 -11.68 1.46 -2.14
C LEU A 229 -12.53 1.90 -3.33
N THR A 230 -11.93 2.56 -4.31
CA THR A 230 -12.62 2.92 -5.55
C THR A 230 -13.06 1.66 -6.31
N HIS A 231 -12.17 0.66 -6.42
CA HIS A 231 -12.52 -0.63 -7.03
C HIS A 231 -13.66 -1.32 -6.29
N LEU A 232 -13.56 -1.44 -4.97
CA LEU A 232 -14.57 -2.07 -4.14
C LEU A 232 -15.93 -1.36 -4.28
N ALA A 233 -15.95 -0.02 -4.22
CA ALA A 233 -17.17 0.77 -4.37
C ALA A 233 -17.85 0.52 -5.73
N LYS A 234 -17.09 0.51 -6.81
CA LYS A 234 -17.60 0.30 -8.18
C LYS A 234 -17.96 -1.15 -8.47
N SER A 235 -17.36 -2.11 -7.80
CA SER A 235 -17.67 -3.53 -7.99
C SER A 235 -19.06 -3.91 -7.45
N GLY A 236 -19.55 -3.19 -6.45
CA GLY A 236 -20.79 -3.50 -5.74
C GLY A 236 -20.71 -4.78 -4.88
N LYS A 237 -19.51 -5.32 -4.68
CA LYS A 237 -19.24 -6.55 -3.93
C LYS A 237 -18.81 -6.24 -2.49
N THR A 238 -18.93 -7.23 -1.61
CA THR A 238 -18.21 -7.25 -0.34
C THR A 238 -16.74 -7.63 -0.57
N MET A 239 -15.92 -7.53 0.47
CA MET A 239 -14.51 -7.92 0.39
C MET A 239 -14.34 -9.40 0.06
N THR A 240 -15.09 -10.27 0.73
CA THR A 240 -15.05 -11.72 0.47
C THR A 240 -15.53 -12.07 -0.94
N GLU A 241 -16.58 -11.43 -1.43
CA GLU A 241 -17.07 -11.62 -2.79
C GLU A 241 -16.04 -11.15 -3.83
N LEU A 242 -15.40 -9.99 -3.60
CA LEU A 242 -14.35 -9.49 -4.48
C LEU A 242 -13.15 -10.44 -4.50
N ARG A 243 -12.70 -10.89 -3.32
CA ARG A 243 -11.59 -11.84 -3.19
C ARG A 243 -11.87 -13.15 -3.95
N ALA A 244 -13.10 -13.64 -3.90
CA ALA A 244 -13.51 -14.88 -4.56
C ALA A 244 -13.49 -14.79 -6.10
N THR A 245 -13.39 -13.60 -6.68
CA THR A 245 -13.28 -13.44 -8.14
C THR A 245 -11.88 -13.73 -8.67
N TYR A 246 -10.86 -13.72 -7.81
CA TYR A 246 -9.46 -13.96 -8.20
C TYR A 246 -9.04 -15.42 -8.04
N PRO A 247 -8.11 -15.89 -8.88
CA PRO A 247 -7.60 -17.27 -8.78
C PRO A 247 -7.01 -17.55 -7.40
N ALA A 248 -7.32 -18.71 -6.85
CA ALA A 248 -6.75 -19.15 -5.57
C ALA A 248 -5.38 -19.80 -5.80
N TYR A 249 -4.33 -19.15 -5.32
CA TYR A 249 -2.97 -19.69 -5.28
C TYR A 249 -2.52 -19.87 -3.84
N PHE A 250 -1.78 -20.94 -3.60
CA PHE A 250 -1.09 -21.18 -2.34
C PHE A 250 0.40 -20.92 -2.53
N SER A 251 0.95 -20.04 -1.70
CA SER A 251 2.38 -19.76 -1.66
C SER A 251 2.99 -20.45 -0.44
N SER A 252 4.05 -21.22 -0.62
CA SER A 252 4.84 -21.79 0.47
C SER A 252 6.23 -21.19 0.43
N LYS A 253 6.63 -20.51 1.50
CA LYS A 253 7.98 -19.97 1.68
C LYS A 253 8.73 -20.90 2.62
N ASN A 254 9.73 -21.61 2.11
CA ASN A 254 10.66 -22.40 2.93
C ASN A 254 11.93 -21.58 3.18
N LYS A 255 12.38 -21.57 4.44
CA LYS A 255 13.69 -21.03 4.84
C LYS A 255 14.69 -22.15 4.91
#